data_704a63913f5184e2f8d8a6fef08da539
#
_entry.id   704a63913f5184e2f8d8a6fef08da539
#
_cell.length_a   1.000
_cell.length_b   1.000
_cell.length_c   1.000
_cell.angle_alpha   90.00
_cell.angle_beta   90.00
_cell.angle_gamma   90.00
#
_symmetry.space_group_name_H-M   'P 1'
#
loop_
_entity.id
_entity.type
_entity.pdbx_description
1 polymer ?
#
loop_
_entity_poly.entity_id
_entity_poly.type
_entity_poly.pdbx_seq_one_letter_code
_entity_poly.pdbx_strand_id
1 'polypeptide(L)'
;MPTRLAALISVLAACAAVPAGAQAASVVRTTSINATAVVPPGATSTGRLECPSPSVAVSGAVTSRGTGVTVLRSRPGDEASDWTFRFAADTSARRKVRTVLRCVRLEVPAGVSGARLNVRTIRRPAFRVPVGATAPLSLRCGRAWLATGYGFGERQGSVRLASVVPSAHGWDFLLENTGAADARADVHIRCLRQAVSASRNGASTELRFGVSRPSSGNVVGSGRASFSHRCGGNRFSLATGSIVDPLGTIELADSAPVRFDSGRWTFRQASGGERVRTFLVCLARGSGFR
;
A
#
# COMPACT_ATOMS: atom_id res chain seq x y z
N MET A 1 84.11 40.27 -8.28
CA MET A 1 83.66 38.86 -8.14
C MET A 1 82.16 38.87 -7.92
N PRO A 2 81.29 38.50 -8.86
CA PRO A 2 79.89 38.45 -8.64
C PRO A 2 79.43 37.02 -8.37
N THR A 3 78.74 36.86 -7.23
CA THR A 3 78.08 35.64 -6.77
C THR A 3 76.80 35.41 -7.51
N ARG A 4 76.63 34.27 -8.21
CA ARG A 4 75.40 33.85 -8.88
C ARG A 4 74.48 33.16 -7.88
N LEU A 5 73.30 33.72 -7.66
CA LEU A 5 72.17 33.09 -6.95
C LEU A 5 71.45 32.16 -7.95
N ALA A 6 71.43 30.88 -7.65
CA ALA A 6 70.60 29.91 -8.38
C ALA A 6 69.18 29.86 -7.71
N ALA A 7 68.15 30.24 -8.42
CA ALA A 7 66.78 30.11 -8.01
C ALA A 7 66.26 28.70 -8.32
N LEU A 8 65.97 27.94 -7.28
CA LEU A 8 65.25 26.67 -7.34
C LEU A 8 63.71 26.93 -7.51
N ILE A 9 63.19 26.61 -8.68
CA ILE A 9 61.76 26.63 -8.96
C ILE A 9 61.21 25.27 -8.53
N SER A 10 60.50 25.24 -7.38
CA SER A 10 59.72 24.08 -6.94
C SER A 10 58.40 24.06 -7.66
N VAL A 11 58.22 23.14 -8.60
CA VAL A 11 56.93 22.86 -9.25
C VAL A 11 56.08 22.03 -8.29
N LEU A 12 55.13 22.64 -7.58
CA LEU A 12 54.10 21.97 -6.86
C LEU A 12 53.08 21.41 -7.87
N ALA A 13 53.12 20.10 -8.11
CA ALA A 13 52.09 19.39 -8.80
C ALA A 13 50.84 19.32 -7.91
N ALA A 14 49.86 20.20 -8.12
CA ALA A 14 48.55 20.12 -7.51
C ALA A 14 47.81 18.93 -8.14
N CYS A 15 47.82 17.79 -7.47
CA CYS A 15 46.86 16.70 -7.75
C CYS A 15 45.47 17.21 -7.46
N ALA A 16 44.75 17.68 -8.49
CA ALA A 16 43.34 17.95 -8.42
C ALA A 16 42.65 16.59 -8.12
N ALA A 17 42.30 16.37 -6.86
CA ALA A 17 41.37 15.30 -6.48
C ALA A 17 40.04 15.59 -7.17
N VAL A 18 39.76 14.86 -8.25
CA VAL A 18 38.44 14.85 -8.89
C VAL A 18 37.47 14.43 -7.78
N PRO A 19 36.49 15.27 -7.42
CA PRO A 19 35.51 14.86 -6.44
C PRO A 19 34.83 13.62 -6.97
N ALA A 20 34.93 12.50 -6.22
CA ALA A 20 34.21 11.28 -6.52
C ALA A 20 32.75 11.67 -6.68
N GLY A 21 32.27 11.70 -7.93
CA GLY A 21 30.93 12.19 -8.28
C GLY A 21 29.91 11.55 -7.36
N ALA A 22 29.12 12.36 -6.71
CA ALA A 22 28.05 11.91 -5.83
C ALA A 22 27.21 10.91 -6.59
N GLN A 23 27.41 9.63 -6.29
CA GLN A 23 26.74 8.54 -7.00
C GLN A 23 25.26 8.67 -6.70
N ALA A 24 24.46 9.01 -7.70
CA ALA A 24 23.02 9.10 -7.56
C ALA A 24 22.51 7.77 -6.99
N ALA A 25 21.99 7.80 -5.78
CA ALA A 25 21.42 6.64 -5.13
C ALA A 25 20.14 6.23 -5.85
N SER A 26 19.92 4.93 -6.03
CA SER A 26 18.63 4.43 -6.51
C SER A 26 17.52 4.91 -5.61
N VAL A 27 16.46 5.45 -6.19
CA VAL A 27 15.36 6.03 -5.43
C VAL A 27 14.08 5.28 -5.74
N VAL A 28 13.43 4.81 -4.69
CA VAL A 28 12.05 4.32 -4.79
C VAL A 28 11.12 5.52 -4.83
N ARG A 29 10.27 5.59 -5.85
CA ARG A 29 9.22 6.58 -5.99
C ARG A 29 7.86 5.95 -5.81
N THR A 30 6.98 6.66 -5.14
CA THR A 30 5.57 6.29 -5.06
C THR A 30 4.72 7.38 -5.68
N THR A 31 3.70 6.97 -6.42
CA THR A 31 2.68 7.84 -6.95
C THR A 31 1.30 7.34 -6.57
N SER A 32 0.30 8.19 -6.64
CA SER A 32 -1.09 7.83 -6.41
C SER A 32 -1.90 8.17 -7.64
N ILE A 33 -2.59 7.17 -8.16
CA ILE A 33 -3.60 7.38 -9.19
C ILE A 33 -4.95 7.46 -8.48
N ASN A 34 -5.70 8.52 -8.76
CA ASN A 34 -7.00 8.75 -8.16
C ASN A 34 -8.06 8.79 -9.25
N ALA A 35 -9.18 8.16 -9.02
CA ALA A 35 -10.36 8.29 -9.86
C ALA A 35 -11.62 8.51 -9.01
N THR A 36 -12.61 9.11 -9.62
CA THR A 36 -13.95 9.25 -9.03
C THR A 36 -14.94 8.56 -9.95
N ALA A 37 -15.59 7.52 -9.43
CA ALA A 37 -16.70 6.84 -10.12
C ALA A 37 -18.03 7.44 -9.63
N VAL A 38 -19.00 7.52 -10.54
CA VAL A 38 -20.39 7.81 -10.20
C VAL A 38 -21.17 6.51 -10.30
N VAL A 39 -21.77 6.09 -9.19
CA VAL A 39 -22.59 4.88 -9.12
C VAL A 39 -24.05 5.32 -9.16
N PRO A 40 -24.82 4.94 -10.20
CA PRO A 40 -26.26 5.22 -10.28
C PRO A 40 -27.04 4.51 -9.16
N PRO A 41 -28.26 4.98 -8.83
CA PRO A 41 -29.13 4.35 -7.85
C PRO A 41 -29.41 2.89 -8.20
N GLY A 42 -29.33 1.98 -7.24
CA GLY A 42 -29.60 0.54 -7.41
C GLY A 42 -28.70 -0.19 -8.39
N ALA A 43 -27.64 0.47 -8.90
CA ALA A 43 -26.74 -0.11 -9.91
C ALA A 43 -25.40 -0.56 -9.31
N THR A 44 -24.72 -1.40 -10.09
CA THR A 44 -23.31 -1.71 -9.85
C THR A 44 -22.42 -0.98 -10.85
N SER A 45 -21.24 -0.55 -10.39
CA SER A 45 -20.21 0.07 -11.23
C SER A 45 -18.90 -0.65 -11.04
N THR A 46 -18.14 -0.83 -12.11
CA THR A 46 -16.79 -1.43 -12.08
C THR A 46 -15.80 -0.42 -12.60
N GLY A 47 -14.64 -0.31 -11.92
CA GLY A 47 -13.52 0.52 -12.34
C GLY A 47 -12.22 -0.27 -12.32
N ARG A 48 -11.29 0.09 -13.20
CA ARG A 48 -9.90 -0.37 -13.21
C ARG A 48 -9.00 0.85 -13.14
N LEU A 49 -8.00 0.81 -12.29
CA LEU A 49 -6.91 1.77 -12.27
C LEU A 49 -5.61 1.07 -12.63
N GLU A 50 -4.76 1.77 -13.35
CA GLU A 50 -3.49 1.25 -13.81
C GLU A 50 -2.35 2.22 -13.51
N CYS A 51 -1.24 1.68 -13.02
CA CYS A 51 -0.01 2.42 -12.81
C CYS A 51 0.70 2.68 -14.14
N PRO A 52 1.24 3.88 -14.36
CA PRO A 52 2.03 4.15 -15.57
C PRO A 52 3.30 3.30 -15.56
N SER A 53 3.66 2.76 -16.73
CA SER A 53 4.92 2.02 -16.90
C SER A 53 6.13 2.91 -16.55
N PRO A 54 7.14 2.40 -15.86
CA PRO A 54 7.40 1.04 -15.40
C PRO A 54 6.95 0.76 -13.94
N SER A 55 5.94 1.46 -13.44
CA SER A 55 5.46 1.32 -12.05
C SER A 55 4.65 0.04 -11.85
N VAL A 56 4.64 -0.48 -10.63
CA VAL A 56 3.81 -1.60 -10.20
C VAL A 56 2.76 -1.16 -9.18
N ALA A 57 1.58 -1.75 -9.24
CA ALA A 57 0.50 -1.53 -8.29
C ALA A 57 0.76 -2.30 -6.99
N VAL A 58 0.80 -1.62 -5.86
CA VAL A 58 1.09 -2.22 -4.56
C VAL A 58 -0.11 -2.25 -3.61
N SER A 59 -1.06 -1.32 -3.75
CA SER A 59 -2.32 -1.35 -3.01
C SER A 59 -3.38 -0.49 -3.69
N GLY A 60 -4.63 -0.87 -3.52
CA GLY A 60 -5.80 -0.09 -3.90
C GLY A 60 -6.72 0.16 -2.71
N ALA A 61 -7.32 1.32 -2.65
CA ALA A 61 -8.27 1.70 -1.62
C ALA A 61 -9.50 2.38 -2.21
N VAL A 62 -10.61 2.28 -1.49
CA VAL A 62 -11.86 2.93 -1.85
C VAL A 62 -12.24 3.90 -0.76
N THR A 63 -12.56 5.12 -1.15
CA THR A 63 -13.08 6.15 -0.27
C THR A 63 -14.50 6.50 -0.70
N SER A 64 -15.49 6.20 0.11
CA SER A 64 -16.87 6.57 -0.14
C SER A 64 -17.15 7.98 0.40
N ARG A 65 -17.71 8.85 -0.43
CA ARG A 65 -18.22 10.17 -0.02
C ARG A 65 -19.73 10.10 0.29
N GLY A 66 -20.12 9.29 1.25
CA GLY A 66 -21.52 9.21 1.64
C GLY A 66 -21.92 7.84 2.14
N THR A 67 -23.16 7.73 2.61
CA THR A 67 -23.85 6.48 2.96
C THR A 67 -24.41 5.83 1.72
N GLY A 68 -24.61 4.53 1.72
CA GLY A 68 -25.33 3.82 0.68
C GLY A 68 -24.48 3.40 -0.52
N VAL A 69 -23.16 3.24 -0.33
CA VAL A 69 -22.31 2.54 -1.29
C VAL A 69 -21.63 1.37 -0.61
N THR A 70 -21.80 0.20 -1.18
CA THR A 70 -21.11 -1.02 -0.77
C THR A 70 -19.95 -1.30 -1.72
N VAL A 71 -18.79 -1.60 -1.16
CA VAL A 71 -17.62 -2.05 -1.91
C VAL A 71 -17.73 -3.56 -2.09
N LEU A 72 -18.15 -3.99 -3.27
CA LEU A 72 -18.28 -5.42 -3.61
C LEU A 72 -16.91 -6.05 -3.93
N ARG A 73 -15.98 -5.25 -4.44
CA ARG A 73 -14.64 -5.72 -4.80
C ARG A 73 -13.63 -4.58 -4.79
N SER A 74 -12.48 -4.85 -4.21
CA SER A 74 -11.23 -4.09 -4.36
C SER A 74 -10.09 -5.10 -4.36
N ARG A 75 -9.49 -5.38 -5.51
CA ARG A 75 -8.46 -6.41 -5.62
C ARG A 75 -7.39 -6.07 -6.65
N PRO A 76 -6.17 -6.62 -6.50
CA PRO A 76 -5.19 -6.63 -7.58
C PRO A 76 -5.81 -7.21 -8.85
N GLY A 77 -5.53 -6.61 -9.98
CA GLY A 77 -5.85 -7.18 -11.27
C GLY A 77 -4.88 -8.29 -11.67
N ASP A 78 -4.98 -8.73 -12.93
CA ASP A 78 -4.17 -9.84 -13.43
C ASP A 78 -2.73 -9.39 -13.75
N GLU A 79 -2.54 -8.10 -14.05
CA GLU A 79 -1.23 -7.51 -14.33
C GLU A 79 -0.57 -6.94 -13.06
N ALA A 80 0.73 -6.71 -13.15
CA ALA A 80 1.50 -6.11 -12.07
C ALA A 80 1.11 -4.65 -11.79
N SER A 81 0.58 -3.95 -12.80
CA SER A 81 0.29 -2.52 -12.79
C SER A 81 -1.14 -2.17 -12.39
N ASP A 82 -2.08 -3.11 -12.33
CA ASP A 82 -3.49 -2.80 -12.23
C ASP A 82 -4.18 -3.19 -10.92
N TRP A 83 -5.37 -2.58 -10.72
CA TRP A 83 -6.28 -2.83 -9.61
C TRP A 83 -7.72 -2.63 -10.04
N THR A 84 -8.58 -3.57 -9.68
CA THR A 84 -9.99 -3.55 -10.05
C THR A 84 -10.88 -3.27 -8.84
N PHE A 85 -11.94 -2.50 -9.08
CA PHE A 85 -12.93 -2.11 -8.08
C PHE A 85 -14.33 -2.42 -8.60
N ARG A 86 -15.24 -2.80 -7.71
CA ARG A 86 -16.66 -2.93 -7.99
C ARG A 86 -17.48 -2.39 -6.82
N PHE A 87 -18.48 -1.60 -7.13
CA PHE A 87 -19.34 -0.92 -6.16
C PHE A 87 -20.78 -1.23 -6.46
N ALA A 88 -21.62 -1.18 -5.43
CA ALA A 88 -23.07 -1.12 -5.56
C ALA A 88 -23.58 0.10 -4.81
N ALA A 89 -24.58 0.78 -5.35
CA ALA A 89 -25.34 1.79 -4.64
C ALA A 89 -26.71 1.22 -4.28
N ASP A 90 -27.05 1.27 -3.01
CA ASP A 90 -28.30 0.79 -2.43
C ASP A 90 -29.35 1.90 -2.25
N THR A 91 -29.02 3.12 -2.64
CA THR A 91 -29.82 4.32 -2.40
C THR A 91 -30.53 4.81 -3.66
N SER A 92 -31.58 5.62 -3.48
CA SER A 92 -32.29 6.32 -4.56
C SER A 92 -31.50 7.46 -5.22
N ALA A 93 -30.30 7.79 -4.71
CA ALA A 93 -29.48 8.88 -5.20
C ALA A 93 -28.15 8.41 -5.83
N ARG A 94 -27.67 9.13 -6.83
CA ARG A 94 -26.33 8.94 -7.38
C ARG A 94 -25.26 9.16 -6.31
N ARG A 95 -24.24 8.29 -6.26
CA ARG A 95 -23.15 8.37 -5.31
C ARG A 95 -21.81 8.51 -6.01
N LYS A 96 -20.93 9.34 -5.41
CA LYS A 96 -19.54 9.47 -5.86
C LYS A 96 -18.65 8.62 -4.97
N VAL A 97 -17.83 7.78 -5.60
CA VAL A 97 -16.85 6.93 -4.95
C VAL A 97 -15.47 7.31 -5.46
N ARG A 98 -14.56 7.62 -4.56
CA ARG A 98 -13.16 7.86 -4.91
C ARG A 98 -12.36 6.59 -4.70
N THR A 99 -11.59 6.22 -5.70
CA THR A 99 -10.62 5.13 -5.67
C THR A 99 -9.20 5.69 -5.72
N VAL A 100 -8.29 5.03 -5.03
CA VAL A 100 -6.88 5.39 -4.96
C VAL A 100 -6.06 4.15 -5.23
N LEU A 101 -5.15 4.22 -6.20
CA LEU A 101 -4.17 3.20 -6.48
C LEU A 101 -2.77 3.71 -6.09
N ARG A 102 -2.04 2.95 -5.29
CA ARG A 102 -0.64 3.21 -4.99
C ARG A 102 0.27 2.47 -5.95
N CYS A 103 1.12 3.24 -6.60
CA CYS A 103 2.10 2.77 -7.56
C CYS A 103 3.51 2.98 -7.01
N VAL A 104 4.38 2.00 -7.22
CA VAL A 104 5.80 2.08 -6.87
C VAL A 104 6.63 1.89 -8.12
N ARG A 105 7.62 2.74 -8.33
CA ARG A 105 8.64 2.59 -9.36
C ARG A 105 10.04 2.69 -8.76
N LEU A 106 10.99 2.12 -9.46
CA LEU A 106 12.40 2.23 -9.15
C LEU A 106 13.04 3.21 -10.14
N GLU A 107 13.65 4.27 -9.63
CA GLU A 107 14.55 5.13 -10.40
C GLU A 107 15.98 4.64 -10.19
N VAL A 108 16.60 4.16 -11.24
CA VAL A 108 17.97 3.64 -11.19
C VAL A 108 18.94 4.68 -11.74
N PRO A 109 20.13 4.85 -11.13
CA PRO A 109 21.15 5.76 -11.64
C PRO A 109 21.73 5.25 -12.97
N ALA A 110 22.41 6.15 -13.68
CA ALA A 110 23.15 5.78 -14.87
C ALA A 110 24.16 4.65 -14.59
N GLY A 111 24.33 3.76 -15.53
CA GLY A 111 25.21 2.57 -15.41
C GLY A 111 24.61 1.40 -14.62
N VAL A 112 23.38 1.52 -14.10
CA VAL A 112 22.65 0.40 -13.48
C VAL A 112 21.62 -0.14 -14.47
N SER A 113 21.65 -1.44 -14.72
CA SER A 113 20.76 -2.13 -15.65
C SER A 113 20.13 -3.36 -14.99
N GLY A 114 19.05 -3.87 -15.59
CA GLY A 114 18.37 -5.09 -15.16
C GLY A 114 17.48 -4.93 -13.90
N ALA A 115 17.50 -3.78 -13.23
CA ALA A 115 16.69 -3.53 -12.04
C ALA A 115 15.19 -3.49 -12.38
N ARG A 116 14.41 -4.42 -11.83
CA ARG A 116 12.95 -4.46 -12.00
C ARG A 116 12.26 -4.77 -10.69
N LEU A 117 11.17 -4.05 -10.43
CA LEU A 117 10.27 -4.39 -9.33
C LEU A 117 9.45 -5.62 -9.70
N ASN A 118 9.45 -6.61 -8.81
CA ASN A 118 8.64 -7.80 -8.97
C ASN A 118 7.52 -7.79 -7.91
N VAL A 119 6.29 -7.96 -8.37
CA VAL A 119 5.13 -8.15 -7.51
C VAL A 119 4.45 -9.47 -7.85
N ARG A 120 3.80 -10.05 -6.84
CA ARG A 120 2.91 -11.20 -7.02
C ARG A 120 1.65 -11.03 -6.19
N THR A 121 0.60 -11.72 -6.58
CA THR A 121 -0.66 -11.78 -5.83
C THR A 121 -0.80 -13.17 -5.22
N ILE A 122 -0.99 -13.23 -3.91
CA ILE A 122 -1.45 -14.42 -3.20
C ILE A 122 -2.96 -14.29 -3.03
N ARG A 123 -3.71 -15.35 -3.35
CA ARG A 123 -5.17 -15.33 -3.30
C ARG A 123 -5.72 -16.53 -2.55
N ARG A 124 -6.83 -16.33 -1.87
CA ARG A 124 -7.71 -17.37 -1.33
C ARG A 124 -9.09 -17.18 -1.96
N PRO A 125 -9.38 -17.88 -3.05
CA PRO A 125 -10.67 -17.79 -3.72
C PRO A 125 -11.75 -18.55 -2.92
N ALA A 126 -12.98 -18.07 -3.02
CA ALA A 126 -14.18 -18.71 -2.50
C ALA A 126 -14.09 -19.16 -1.03
N PHE A 127 -13.38 -18.38 -0.20
CA PHE A 127 -13.29 -18.65 1.23
C PHE A 127 -14.69 -18.58 1.86
N ARG A 128 -15.11 -19.69 2.47
CA ARG A 128 -16.44 -19.83 3.08
C ARG A 128 -16.48 -19.16 4.45
N VAL A 129 -17.51 -18.38 4.69
CA VAL A 129 -17.84 -17.79 5.99
C VAL A 129 -19.26 -18.24 6.33
N PRO A 130 -19.44 -19.11 7.34
CA PRO A 130 -20.77 -19.59 7.73
C PRO A 130 -21.70 -18.45 8.13
N VAL A 131 -22.99 -18.70 8.07
CA VAL A 131 -24.03 -17.72 8.48
C VAL A 131 -23.84 -17.28 9.91
N GLY A 132 -23.89 -15.96 10.15
CA GLY A 132 -23.74 -15.37 11.49
C GLY A 132 -22.39 -15.55 12.15
N ALA A 133 -21.38 -16.09 11.42
CA ALA A 133 -20.07 -16.39 11.98
C ALA A 133 -19.01 -15.36 11.57
N THR A 134 -17.96 -15.29 12.38
CA THR A 134 -16.68 -14.69 12.01
C THR A 134 -15.68 -15.78 11.67
N ALA A 135 -14.85 -15.55 10.64
CA ALA A 135 -13.86 -16.51 10.19
C ALA A 135 -12.49 -15.85 10.01
N PRO A 136 -11.46 -16.31 10.75
CA PRO A 136 -10.10 -15.82 10.59
C PRO A 136 -9.44 -16.40 9.32
N LEU A 137 -8.66 -15.58 8.64
CA LEU A 137 -7.87 -15.99 7.48
C LEU A 137 -6.52 -15.29 7.49
N SER A 138 -5.46 -16.04 7.29
CA SER A 138 -4.10 -15.51 7.14
C SER A 138 -3.57 -15.76 5.74
N LEU A 139 -3.05 -14.73 5.08
CA LEU A 139 -2.32 -14.86 3.82
C LEU A 139 -0.87 -14.39 4.00
N ARG A 140 0.08 -15.14 3.45
CA ARG A 140 1.52 -14.88 3.62
C ARG A 140 2.24 -14.79 2.28
N CYS A 141 3.09 -13.78 2.15
CA CYS A 141 3.93 -13.57 0.98
C CYS A 141 5.18 -14.48 0.95
N GLY A 142 5.60 -15.03 2.10
CA GLY A 142 6.89 -15.71 2.25
C GLY A 142 8.06 -14.76 2.52
N ARG A 143 9.18 -15.30 3.02
CA ARG A 143 10.30 -14.53 3.61
C ARG A 143 10.97 -13.52 2.66
N ALA A 144 11.03 -13.83 1.36
CA ALA A 144 11.67 -12.95 0.35
C ALA A 144 10.74 -11.83 -0.16
N TRP A 145 9.54 -11.70 0.43
CA TRP A 145 8.51 -10.81 -0.06
C TRP A 145 7.90 -9.97 1.07
N LEU A 146 7.59 -8.75 0.74
CA LEU A 146 6.93 -7.78 1.64
C LEU A 146 5.44 -7.72 1.28
N ALA A 147 4.57 -7.87 2.26
CA ALA A 147 3.14 -7.64 2.08
C ALA A 147 2.88 -6.13 2.02
N THR A 148 2.38 -5.64 0.89
CA THR A 148 2.24 -4.21 0.62
C THR A 148 0.79 -3.74 0.59
N GLY A 149 -0.14 -4.60 0.17
CA GLY A 149 -1.55 -4.29 0.09
C GLY A 149 -2.40 -5.53 0.17
N TYR A 150 -3.69 -5.33 0.34
CA TYR A 150 -4.68 -6.41 0.33
C TYR A 150 -5.88 -6.03 -0.53
N GLY A 151 -6.61 -7.04 -0.95
CA GLY A 151 -7.85 -6.91 -1.70
C GLY A 151 -8.91 -7.87 -1.19
N PHE A 152 -10.13 -7.48 -1.39
CA PHE A 152 -11.32 -8.22 -1.01
C PHE A 152 -12.33 -8.22 -2.15
N GLY A 153 -13.08 -9.29 -2.28
CA GLY A 153 -14.21 -9.39 -3.21
C GLY A 153 -15.25 -10.32 -2.66
N GLU A 154 -16.45 -9.82 -2.49
CA GLU A 154 -17.62 -10.63 -2.20
C GLU A 154 -17.99 -11.42 -3.45
N ARG A 155 -18.20 -12.74 -3.30
CA ARG A 155 -18.70 -13.60 -4.37
C ARG A 155 -20.18 -13.87 -4.21
N GLN A 156 -20.59 -14.14 -2.98
CA GLN A 156 -21.94 -14.59 -2.68
C GLN A 156 -22.25 -14.33 -1.21
N GLY A 157 -23.38 -13.67 -0.96
CA GLY A 157 -23.84 -13.34 0.38
C GLY A 157 -23.31 -12.00 0.88
N SER A 158 -23.42 -11.75 2.19
CA SER A 158 -23.06 -10.49 2.84
C SER A 158 -21.83 -10.67 3.73
N VAL A 159 -20.65 -10.72 3.11
CA VAL A 159 -19.38 -10.80 3.86
C VAL A 159 -18.75 -9.43 3.95
N ARG A 160 -18.37 -9.03 5.17
CA ARG A 160 -17.57 -7.82 5.42
C ARG A 160 -16.22 -8.14 6.03
N LEU A 161 -15.27 -7.24 5.85
CA LEU A 161 -13.99 -7.26 6.55
C LEU A 161 -14.20 -6.59 7.93
N ALA A 162 -14.22 -7.39 9.00
CA ALA A 162 -14.29 -6.90 10.37
C ALA A 162 -12.92 -6.45 10.87
N SER A 163 -11.84 -7.11 10.44
CA SER A 163 -10.47 -6.73 10.79
C SER A 163 -9.49 -7.05 9.68
N VAL A 164 -8.49 -6.20 9.50
CA VAL A 164 -7.37 -6.37 8.57
C VAL A 164 -6.09 -5.90 9.21
N VAL A 165 -5.18 -6.83 9.52
CA VAL A 165 -3.96 -6.55 10.28
C VAL A 165 -2.74 -6.92 9.45
N PRO A 166 -1.81 -5.99 9.21
CA PRO A 166 -0.56 -6.31 8.54
C PRO A 166 0.38 -7.07 9.49
N SER A 167 0.92 -8.19 9.02
CA SER A 167 1.99 -8.94 9.68
C SER A 167 3.33 -8.75 8.95
N ALA A 168 4.40 -9.38 9.45
CA ALA A 168 5.74 -9.21 8.86
C ALA A 168 5.80 -9.57 7.36
N HIS A 169 5.15 -10.63 6.97
CA HIS A 169 5.16 -11.13 5.59
C HIS A 169 3.75 -11.43 5.05
N GLY A 170 2.72 -10.75 5.55
CA GLY A 170 1.35 -11.07 5.17
C GLY A 170 0.33 -10.12 5.75
N TRP A 171 -0.91 -10.59 5.71
CA TRP A 171 -2.08 -9.96 6.29
C TRP A 171 -2.93 -11.00 7.00
N ASP A 172 -3.47 -10.60 8.15
CA ASP A 172 -4.44 -11.36 8.92
C ASP A 172 -5.80 -10.67 8.80
N PHE A 173 -6.81 -11.45 8.44
CA PHE A 173 -8.16 -10.98 8.19
C PHE A 173 -9.11 -11.62 9.18
N LEU A 174 -10.14 -10.89 9.57
CA LEU A 174 -11.33 -11.40 10.19
C LEU A 174 -12.51 -11.03 9.30
N LEU A 175 -13.13 -12.04 8.71
CA LEU A 175 -14.30 -11.89 7.87
C LEU A 175 -15.56 -12.20 8.69
N GLU A 176 -16.61 -11.45 8.48
CA GLU A 176 -17.89 -11.62 9.14
C GLU A 176 -19.00 -11.77 8.10
N ASN A 177 -19.83 -12.78 8.28
CA ASN A 177 -21.03 -12.97 7.48
C ASN A 177 -22.23 -12.39 8.22
N THR A 178 -22.77 -11.30 7.68
CA THR A 178 -23.97 -10.62 8.22
C THR A 178 -25.24 -11.04 7.49
N GLY A 179 -25.17 -11.98 6.57
CA GLY A 179 -26.32 -12.49 5.80
C GLY A 179 -27.04 -13.64 6.49
N ALA A 180 -28.13 -14.08 5.88
CA ALA A 180 -28.98 -15.16 6.36
C ALA A 180 -28.57 -16.55 5.84
N ALA A 181 -27.52 -16.65 5.04
CA ALA A 181 -27.00 -17.90 4.48
C ALA A 181 -25.46 -17.88 4.47
N ASP A 182 -24.86 -19.05 4.27
CA ASP A 182 -23.42 -19.17 4.06
C ASP A 182 -22.96 -18.30 2.90
N ALA A 183 -21.85 -17.60 3.11
CA ALA A 183 -21.32 -16.68 2.14
C ALA A 183 -19.89 -17.05 1.72
N ARG A 184 -19.43 -16.53 0.59
CA ARG A 184 -18.10 -16.75 0.05
C ARG A 184 -17.45 -15.44 -0.34
N ALA A 185 -16.16 -15.31 -0.03
CA ALA A 185 -15.36 -14.16 -0.38
C ALA A 185 -14.04 -14.57 -1.04
N ASP A 186 -13.53 -13.72 -1.91
CA ASP A 186 -12.16 -13.78 -2.43
C ASP A 186 -11.30 -12.83 -1.64
N VAL A 187 -10.19 -13.31 -1.08
CA VAL A 187 -9.23 -12.48 -0.37
C VAL A 187 -7.88 -12.55 -1.07
N HIS A 188 -7.26 -11.41 -1.23
CA HIS A 188 -6.00 -11.25 -1.95
C HIS A 188 -5.01 -10.44 -1.12
N ILE A 189 -3.71 -10.72 -1.30
CA ILE A 189 -2.66 -9.83 -0.87
C ILE A 189 -1.70 -9.56 -2.03
N ARG A 190 -1.19 -8.32 -2.09
CA ARG A 190 -0.11 -7.95 -3.00
C ARG A 190 1.21 -8.03 -2.27
N CYS A 191 2.18 -8.68 -2.88
CA CYS A 191 3.51 -8.89 -2.36
C CYS A 191 4.54 -8.24 -3.28
N LEU A 192 5.43 -7.42 -2.73
CA LEU A 192 6.58 -6.84 -3.42
C LEU A 192 7.83 -7.64 -3.05
N ARG A 193 8.66 -8.02 -4.02
CA ARG A 193 9.94 -8.69 -3.73
C ARG A 193 10.83 -7.77 -2.91
N GLN A 194 11.38 -8.28 -1.82
CA GLN A 194 12.16 -7.50 -0.85
C GLN A 194 13.50 -7.00 -1.43
N ALA A 195 14.07 -7.75 -2.36
CA ALA A 195 15.34 -7.44 -2.98
C ALA A 195 15.20 -7.31 -4.50
N VAL A 196 15.88 -6.34 -5.07
CA VAL A 196 16.01 -6.12 -6.51
C VAL A 196 17.49 -6.27 -6.87
N SER A 197 17.80 -7.28 -7.65
CA SER A 197 19.13 -7.46 -8.21
C SER A 197 19.28 -6.62 -9.49
N ALA A 198 20.45 -6.06 -9.71
CA ALA A 198 20.81 -5.27 -10.87
C ALA A 198 22.28 -5.50 -11.23
N SER A 199 22.70 -5.07 -12.40
CA SER A 199 24.10 -4.96 -12.79
C SER A 199 24.52 -3.49 -12.79
N ARG A 200 25.66 -3.19 -12.20
CA ARG A 200 26.28 -1.88 -12.23
C ARG A 200 27.67 -2.00 -12.81
N ASN A 201 27.88 -1.43 -14.01
CA ASN A 201 29.15 -1.53 -14.74
C ASN A 201 29.67 -2.98 -14.84
N GLY A 202 28.75 -3.94 -15.08
CA GLY A 202 29.06 -5.36 -15.17
C GLY A 202 29.11 -6.13 -13.82
N ALA A 203 29.17 -5.44 -12.69
CA ALA A 203 29.14 -6.08 -11.37
C ALA A 203 27.71 -6.27 -10.84
N SER A 204 27.46 -7.40 -10.18
CA SER A 204 26.17 -7.64 -9.52
C SER A 204 25.98 -6.71 -8.33
N THR A 205 24.80 -6.13 -8.19
CA THR A 205 24.43 -5.24 -7.10
C THR A 205 22.99 -5.52 -6.66
N GLU A 206 22.63 -5.18 -5.41
CA GLU A 206 21.31 -5.45 -4.84
C GLU A 206 20.77 -4.24 -4.08
N LEU A 207 19.49 -3.93 -4.30
CA LEU A 207 18.72 -2.98 -3.52
C LEU A 207 17.70 -3.73 -2.66
N ARG A 208 17.71 -3.49 -1.35
CA ARG A 208 16.73 -4.07 -0.42
C ARG A 208 15.74 -3.04 0.10
N PHE A 209 14.48 -3.46 0.18
CA PHE A 209 13.40 -2.68 0.74
C PHE A 209 13.12 -3.08 2.19
N GLY A 210 12.77 -2.08 3.00
CA GLY A 210 12.25 -2.28 4.35
C GLY A 210 10.80 -1.84 4.47
N VAL A 211 10.04 -2.51 5.32
CA VAL A 211 8.65 -2.13 5.64
C VAL A 211 8.51 -1.96 7.13
N SER A 212 7.91 -0.86 7.57
CA SER A 212 7.46 -0.66 8.94
C SER A 212 5.93 -0.60 9.00
N ARG A 213 5.37 -0.90 10.18
CA ARG A 213 3.93 -1.01 10.40
C ARG A 213 3.52 -0.28 11.67
N PRO A 214 3.61 1.07 11.68
CA PRO A 214 3.15 1.84 12.82
C PRO A 214 1.66 1.58 13.07
N SER A 215 1.28 1.50 14.34
CA SER A 215 -0.09 1.33 14.78
C SER A 215 -0.45 2.34 15.85
N SER A 216 -1.74 2.65 15.97
CA SER A 216 -2.27 3.48 17.04
C SER A 216 -3.61 2.94 17.52
N GLY A 217 -3.83 2.97 18.82
CA GLY A 217 -5.13 2.74 19.43
C GLY A 217 -5.90 4.04 19.54
N ASN A 218 -7.17 4.02 19.21
CA ASN A 218 -8.07 5.18 19.24
C ASN A 218 -9.40 4.77 19.87
N VAL A 219 -10.08 5.72 20.51
CA VAL A 219 -11.46 5.55 21.00
C VAL A 219 -12.40 6.25 20.03
N VAL A 220 -13.41 5.54 19.57
CA VAL A 220 -14.44 6.07 18.68
C VAL A 220 -15.58 6.58 19.54
N GLY A 221 -15.89 7.88 19.42
CA GLY A 221 -17.10 8.46 19.99
C GLY A 221 -18.34 8.11 19.16
N SER A 222 -19.53 8.45 19.67
CA SER A 222 -20.76 8.31 18.89
C SER A 222 -20.70 9.10 17.58
N GLY A 223 -21.29 8.57 16.51
CA GLY A 223 -21.32 9.18 15.20
C GLY A 223 -20.11 8.82 14.31
N ARG A 224 -19.45 9.81 13.75
CA ARG A 224 -18.33 9.63 12.82
C ARG A 224 -17.02 10.13 13.41
N ALA A 225 -16.01 9.27 13.45
CA ALA A 225 -14.66 9.62 13.87
C ALA A 225 -13.63 9.36 12.75
N SER A 226 -12.63 10.23 12.64
CA SER A 226 -11.54 10.06 11.66
C SER A 226 -10.19 10.17 12.34
N PHE A 227 -9.30 9.25 11.99
CA PHE A 227 -7.93 9.18 12.50
C PHE A 227 -6.93 9.20 11.34
N SER A 228 -5.72 9.69 11.58
CA SER A 228 -4.65 9.69 10.59
C SER A 228 -3.32 9.36 11.25
N HIS A 229 -2.47 8.61 10.51
CA HIS A 229 -1.11 8.30 10.89
C HIS A 229 -0.13 8.67 9.78
N ARG A 230 1.13 8.86 10.17
CA ARG A 230 2.23 9.10 9.25
C ARG A 230 3.29 8.03 9.38
N CYS A 231 3.98 7.78 8.28
CA CYS A 231 5.05 6.80 8.20
C CYS A 231 6.34 7.21 8.94
N GLY A 232 6.52 8.45 9.28
CA GLY A 232 7.77 8.97 9.88
C GLY A 232 8.99 8.82 8.96
N GLY A 233 9.92 9.77 9.02
CA GLY A 233 11.13 9.76 8.20
C GLY A 233 10.84 9.73 6.69
N ASN A 234 11.82 9.23 5.92
CA ASN A 234 11.72 9.12 4.46
C ASN A 234 11.00 7.82 4.02
N ARG A 235 9.73 7.63 4.44
CA ARG A 235 8.93 6.44 4.13
C ARG A 235 7.66 6.80 3.40
N PHE A 236 7.16 5.86 2.60
CA PHE A 236 5.92 6.01 1.84
C PHE A 236 4.82 5.15 2.43
N SER A 237 3.62 5.68 2.56
CA SER A 237 2.44 4.91 2.92
C SER A 237 1.98 4.05 1.75
N LEU A 238 1.84 2.74 1.96
CA LEU A 238 1.38 1.80 0.94
C LEU A 238 -0.08 1.41 1.17
N ALA A 239 -0.41 0.93 2.35
CA ALA A 239 -1.75 0.43 2.67
C ALA A 239 -2.12 0.73 4.12
N THR A 240 -3.41 0.62 4.40
CA THR A 240 -4.02 0.82 5.71
C THR A 240 -4.65 -0.47 6.18
N GLY A 241 -4.64 -0.72 7.48
CA GLY A 241 -5.35 -1.82 8.12
C GLY A 241 -6.05 -1.34 9.40
N SER A 242 -6.98 -2.12 9.93
CA SER A 242 -7.68 -1.81 11.17
C SER A 242 -8.14 -3.07 11.91
N ILE A 243 -8.25 -2.96 13.21
CA ILE A 243 -8.99 -3.86 14.10
C ILE A 243 -10.11 -3.05 14.71
N VAL A 244 -11.30 -3.58 14.68
CA VAL A 244 -12.47 -3.07 15.39
C VAL A 244 -12.79 -4.04 16.51
N ASP A 245 -12.86 -3.55 17.75
CA ASP A 245 -13.13 -4.34 18.94
C ASP A 245 -14.10 -3.58 19.85
N PRO A 246 -15.25 -4.18 20.25
CA PRO A 246 -15.80 -5.47 19.84
C PRO A 246 -16.42 -5.44 18.43
N LEU A 247 -16.62 -6.62 17.85
CA LEU A 247 -17.23 -6.76 16.52
C LEU A 247 -18.72 -6.42 16.56
N GLY A 248 -19.17 -5.58 15.63
CA GLY A 248 -20.60 -5.40 15.36
C GLY A 248 -21.16 -3.97 15.51
N THR A 249 -20.56 -3.12 16.33
CA THR A 249 -21.10 -1.78 16.61
C THR A 249 -20.34 -0.66 15.88
N ILE A 250 -19.12 -0.95 15.40
CA ILE A 250 -18.29 -0.02 14.64
C ILE A 250 -18.20 -0.48 13.17
N GLU A 251 -18.45 0.43 12.28
CA GLU A 251 -18.24 0.26 10.85
C GLU A 251 -17.00 1.03 10.40
N LEU A 252 -16.07 0.36 9.69
CA LEU A 252 -15.02 1.04 8.94
C LEU A 252 -15.63 1.64 7.67
N ALA A 253 -15.90 2.94 7.70
CA ALA A 253 -16.53 3.64 6.58
C ALA A 253 -15.53 4.02 5.48
N ASP A 254 -14.25 4.21 5.84
CA ASP A 254 -13.19 4.61 4.90
C ASP A 254 -11.82 4.27 5.47
N SER A 255 -10.94 3.74 4.61
CA SER A 255 -9.55 3.47 4.95
C SER A 255 -8.68 3.61 3.71
N ALA A 256 -7.86 4.64 3.64
CA ALA A 256 -7.03 4.91 2.48
C ALA A 256 -5.69 5.56 2.83
N PRO A 257 -4.62 5.27 2.07
CA PRO A 257 -3.44 6.10 2.05
C PRO A 257 -3.79 7.45 1.39
N VAL A 258 -3.66 8.56 2.13
CA VAL A 258 -4.14 9.90 1.71
C VAL A 258 -3.04 10.72 1.04
N ARG A 259 -1.87 10.77 1.66
CA ARG A 259 -0.67 11.44 1.15
C ARG A 259 0.42 10.40 0.88
N PHE A 260 1.56 10.85 0.37
CA PHE A 260 2.68 9.94 0.11
C PHE A 260 3.17 9.23 1.40
N ASP A 261 3.01 9.85 2.58
CA ASP A 261 3.50 9.39 3.88
C ASP A 261 2.42 9.08 4.92
N SER A 262 1.14 9.20 4.59
CA SER A 262 0.06 9.10 5.57
C SER A 262 -1.12 8.26 5.12
N GLY A 263 -1.83 7.69 6.10
CA GLY A 263 -3.12 7.03 5.94
C GLY A 263 -4.19 7.69 6.79
N ARG A 264 -5.44 7.55 6.37
CA ARG A 264 -6.63 8.00 7.07
C ARG A 264 -7.61 6.85 7.23
N TRP A 265 -8.30 6.84 8.36
CA TRP A 265 -9.40 5.93 8.68
C TRP A 265 -10.59 6.74 9.13
N THR A 266 -11.76 6.33 8.71
CA THR A 266 -13.03 6.89 9.15
C THR A 266 -13.91 5.75 9.63
N PHE A 267 -14.39 5.87 10.86
CA PHE A 267 -15.29 4.92 11.48
C PHE A 267 -16.65 5.58 11.72
N ARG A 268 -17.69 4.76 11.73
CA ARG A 268 -19.04 5.12 12.17
C ARG A 268 -19.44 4.21 13.30
N GLN A 269 -20.10 4.79 14.29
CA GLN A 269 -20.59 4.08 15.47
C GLN A 269 -21.92 4.67 15.95
N ALA A 270 -22.85 3.81 16.33
CA ALA A 270 -24.13 4.23 16.88
C ALA A 270 -24.01 4.69 18.35
N SER A 271 -23.21 3.97 19.14
CA SER A 271 -22.89 4.27 20.55
C SER A 271 -21.39 4.56 20.69
N GLY A 272 -20.98 5.41 21.63
CA GLY A 272 -19.57 5.79 21.80
C GLY A 272 -18.78 4.87 22.74
N GLY A 273 -17.48 5.06 22.79
CA GLY A 273 -16.57 4.47 23.79
C GLY A 273 -15.82 3.20 23.33
N GLU A 274 -16.01 2.72 22.13
CA GLU A 274 -15.30 1.54 21.64
C GLU A 274 -13.88 1.84 21.14
N ARG A 275 -13.01 0.85 21.25
CA ARG A 275 -11.61 0.96 20.83
C ARG A 275 -11.40 0.39 19.45
N VAL A 276 -10.63 1.12 18.65
CA VAL A 276 -10.13 0.66 17.34
C VAL A 276 -8.61 0.76 17.33
N ARG A 277 -7.97 -0.18 16.63
CA ARG A 277 -6.54 -0.07 16.32
C ARG A 277 -6.38 0.10 14.83
N THR A 278 -5.59 1.08 14.44
CA THR A 278 -5.30 1.40 13.05
C THR A 278 -3.83 1.12 12.73
N PHE A 279 -3.56 0.65 11.51
CA PHE A 279 -2.23 0.27 11.05
C PHE A 279 -1.92 0.94 9.73
N LEU A 280 -0.68 1.36 9.55
CA LEU A 280 -0.17 1.89 8.30
C LEU A 280 1.01 1.04 7.84
N VAL A 281 1.01 0.59 6.60
CA VAL A 281 2.15 -0.10 5.98
C VAL A 281 3.00 0.94 5.28
N CYS A 282 4.26 1.06 5.70
CA CYS A 282 5.20 2.07 5.24
C CYS A 282 6.42 1.43 4.59
N LEU A 283 6.71 1.79 3.33
CA LEU A 283 7.91 1.37 2.60
C LEU A 283 9.04 2.36 2.88
N ALA A 284 10.18 1.87 3.34
CA ALA A 284 11.39 2.68 3.47
C ALA A 284 11.95 3.01 2.07
N ARG A 285 12.45 4.23 1.88
CA ARG A 285 13.29 4.54 0.71
C ARG A 285 14.53 3.66 0.81
N GLY A 286 14.80 2.88 -0.23
CA GLY A 286 16.00 2.06 -0.29
C GLY A 286 17.26 2.93 -0.23
N SER A 287 18.25 2.49 0.54
CA SER A 287 19.59 3.08 0.53
C SER A 287 20.34 2.56 -0.68
N GLY A 288 20.19 3.08 -1.85
CA GLY A 288 20.95 2.75 -3.07
C GLY A 288 21.44 1.31 -3.28
N PHE A 289 21.80 0.96 -4.49
CA PHE A 289 22.53 -0.30 -4.77
C PHE A 289 23.92 -0.23 -4.09
N ARG A 290 24.23 -1.22 -3.30
CA ARG A 290 25.55 -1.42 -2.67
C ARG A 290 26.33 -2.45 -3.44
#